data_ae1bfba1290433510bd324b7ec710657
#
_entry.id   ae1bfba1290433510bd324b7ec710657
#
_cell.length_a   1.000
_cell.length_b   1.000
_cell.length_c   1.000
_cell.angle_alpha   90.00
_cell.angle_beta   90.00
_cell.angle_gamma   90.00
#
_symmetry.space_group_name_H-M   'P 1'
#
loop_
_entity.id
_entity.type
_entity.pdbx_description
1 polymer ?
#
loop_
_entity_poly.entity_id
_entity_poly.type
_entity_poly.pdbx_seq_one_letter_code
_entity_poly.pdbx_strand_id
1 'polypeptide(L)'
;MFSEILQGYSSLLSSPQWIILIAAAVMFYIKNVQEASLRKLVLGESENHPLVLTFYQVFYGLVGGFAISLLAGMFQIAFFTYLEVAIIFMLSIFSVTRFSGYVNVGFHALTVFLLMYLLQGRLISSHDLIQIFLFLGISMMVQGLIFLVSYEGGDLPVLFSRKEELRGGFRIEKSFMLPSVAAFVTAGGSILGSSLLFLPILQFFSIKETVMTYGKKEGRFILSALKIISGTVILLLSYLISFHMEWTYLLLAVVPALLYLEPLIFRFTEKKRAPKFVSSEEEIMVLEVRENSAAYLAGLRSGDRIYQVDGKINPTYKNLLAFMGTLSYERTISLEVRTAELINKSIRFTILPGTSTGILVVPP
;
A
#
# COMPACT_ATOMS: atom_id res chain seq x y z
N MET A 1 -21.73 -17.58 -14.35
CA MET A 1 -20.89 -16.75 -13.46
C MET A 1 -19.57 -16.29 -14.13
N PHE A 2 -18.62 -17.19 -14.49
CA PHE A 2 -17.34 -16.75 -15.08
C PHE A 2 -17.51 -16.00 -16.40
N SER A 3 -18.35 -16.51 -17.31
CA SER A 3 -18.69 -15.86 -18.58
C SER A 3 -19.34 -14.49 -18.39
N GLU A 4 -20.16 -14.32 -17.38
CA GLU A 4 -20.86 -13.08 -17.05
C GLU A 4 -19.90 -12.04 -16.47
N ILE A 5 -18.95 -12.47 -15.64
CA ILE A 5 -17.86 -11.59 -15.14
C ILE A 5 -17.02 -11.11 -16.34
N LEU A 6 -16.64 -11.99 -17.26
CA LEU A 6 -15.92 -11.60 -18.46
C LEU A 6 -16.71 -10.63 -19.34
N GLN A 7 -18.02 -10.83 -19.47
CA GLN A 7 -18.92 -9.91 -20.16
C GLN A 7 -18.96 -8.55 -19.45
N GLY A 8 -19.00 -8.51 -18.12
CA GLY A 8 -18.87 -7.29 -17.34
C GLY A 8 -17.57 -6.54 -17.57
N TYR A 9 -16.43 -7.25 -17.69
CA TYR A 9 -15.16 -6.63 -18.09
C TYR A 9 -15.15 -6.14 -19.53
N SER A 10 -15.78 -6.85 -20.46
CA SER A 10 -15.91 -6.37 -21.84
C SER A 10 -16.76 -5.10 -21.92
N SER A 11 -17.80 -5.00 -21.08
CA SER A 11 -18.61 -3.78 -20.96
C SER A 11 -17.82 -2.59 -20.40
N LEU A 12 -16.86 -2.83 -19.51
CA LEU A 12 -15.94 -1.80 -19.02
C LEU A 12 -15.12 -1.18 -20.17
N LEU A 13 -14.59 -2.03 -21.07
CA LEU A 13 -13.80 -1.57 -22.21
C LEU A 13 -14.64 -0.88 -23.30
N SER A 14 -15.91 -1.25 -23.45
CA SER A 14 -16.85 -0.65 -24.41
C SER A 14 -17.56 0.60 -23.89
N SER A 15 -17.54 0.83 -22.57
CA SER A 15 -18.19 1.96 -21.91
C SER A 15 -17.20 3.12 -21.70
N PRO A 16 -17.64 4.38 -21.51
CA PRO A 16 -16.75 5.51 -21.21
C PRO A 16 -15.88 5.34 -19.96
N GLN A 17 -16.11 4.31 -19.15
CA GLN A 17 -15.38 4.05 -17.91
C GLN A 17 -13.90 3.70 -18.16
N TRP A 18 -13.52 3.21 -19.35
CA TRP A 18 -12.11 3.01 -19.71
C TRP A 18 -11.29 4.31 -19.65
N ILE A 19 -11.93 5.48 -19.87
CA ILE A 19 -11.29 6.79 -19.71
C ILE A 19 -10.80 6.98 -18.28
N ILE A 20 -11.57 6.51 -17.28
CA ILE A 20 -11.19 6.57 -15.86
C ILE A 20 -9.97 5.69 -15.59
N LEU A 21 -9.88 4.52 -16.23
CA LEU A 21 -8.71 3.63 -16.12
C LEU A 21 -7.45 4.32 -16.63
N ILE A 22 -7.55 4.97 -17.80
CA ILE A 22 -6.41 5.71 -18.35
C ILE A 22 -6.07 6.92 -17.48
N ALA A 23 -7.04 7.68 -17.03
CA ALA A 23 -6.82 8.82 -16.15
C ALA A 23 -6.12 8.40 -14.84
N ALA A 24 -6.52 7.26 -14.27
CA ALA A 24 -5.87 6.70 -13.09
C ALA A 24 -4.43 6.24 -13.38
N ALA A 25 -4.17 5.60 -14.52
CA ALA A 25 -2.82 5.21 -14.93
C ALA A 25 -1.91 6.43 -15.12
N VAL A 26 -2.42 7.51 -15.73
CA VAL A 26 -1.70 8.78 -15.87
C VAL A 26 -1.42 9.42 -14.50
N MET A 27 -2.40 9.41 -13.59
CA MET A 27 -2.23 9.92 -12.22
C MET A 27 -1.16 9.12 -11.46
N PHE A 28 -1.16 7.79 -11.56
CA PHE A 28 -0.12 6.95 -10.95
C PHE A 28 1.24 7.21 -11.57
N TYR A 29 1.31 7.40 -12.89
CA TYR A 29 2.56 7.73 -13.57
C TYR A 29 3.15 9.06 -13.06
N ILE A 30 2.33 10.12 -12.98
CA ILE A 30 2.77 11.43 -12.46
C ILE A 30 3.29 11.28 -11.02
N LYS A 31 2.59 10.54 -10.17
CA LYS A 31 3.01 10.25 -8.80
C LYS A 31 4.33 9.50 -8.75
N ASN A 32 4.48 8.46 -9.56
CA ASN A 32 5.71 7.67 -9.65
C ASN A 32 6.91 8.48 -10.18
N VAL A 33 6.68 9.45 -11.08
CA VAL A 33 7.72 10.40 -11.52
C VAL A 33 8.19 11.27 -10.35
N GLN A 34 7.26 11.77 -9.52
CA GLN A 34 7.60 12.56 -8.33
C GLN A 34 8.38 11.72 -7.30
N GLU A 35 7.96 10.49 -7.04
CA GLU A 35 8.65 9.57 -6.13
C GLU A 35 10.05 9.19 -6.65
N ALA A 36 10.19 8.90 -7.95
CA ALA A 36 11.48 8.63 -8.58
C ALA A 36 12.43 9.82 -8.49
N SER A 37 11.91 11.05 -8.65
CA SER A 37 12.70 12.27 -8.48
C SER A 37 13.19 12.46 -7.06
N LEU A 38 12.35 12.18 -6.05
CA LEU A 38 12.73 12.21 -4.64
C LEU A 38 13.79 11.15 -4.33
N ARG A 39 13.63 9.92 -4.84
CA ARG A 39 14.64 8.87 -4.68
C ARG A 39 15.97 9.25 -5.31
N LYS A 40 15.94 9.86 -6.50
CA LYS A 40 17.15 10.36 -7.16
C LYS A 40 17.89 11.39 -6.32
N LEU A 41 17.18 12.28 -5.63
CA LEU A 41 17.79 13.25 -4.71
C LEU A 41 18.44 12.57 -3.49
N VAL A 42 17.84 11.48 -2.99
CA VAL A 42 18.31 10.81 -1.76
C VAL A 42 19.41 9.77 -2.04
N LEU A 43 19.27 8.99 -3.12
CA LEU A 43 20.18 7.86 -3.44
C LEU A 43 21.09 8.12 -4.64
N GLY A 44 21.00 9.31 -5.26
CA GLY A 44 21.79 9.70 -6.43
C GLY A 44 21.22 9.24 -7.77
N GLU A 45 20.48 8.13 -7.80
CA GLU A 45 19.80 7.59 -8.98
C GLU A 45 18.49 6.92 -8.61
N SER A 46 17.55 6.83 -9.56
CA SER A 46 16.31 6.08 -9.40
C SER A 46 16.50 4.65 -9.89
N GLU A 47 16.23 3.66 -9.04
CA GLU A 47 16.34 2.23 -9.38
C GLU A 47 15.36 1.81 -10.46
N ASN A 48 14.15 2.38 -10.41
CA ASN A 48 13.05 1.93 -11.24
C ASN A 48 12.50 3.06 -12.09
N HIS A 49 12.27 2.75 -13.35
CA HIS A 49 11.61 3.68 -14.26
C HIS A 49 10.14 3.88 -13.83
N PRO A 50 9.61 5.12 -13.78
CA PRO A 50 8.24 5.39 -13.35
C PRO A 50 7.16 4.59 -14.09
N LEU A 51 7.39 4.30 -15.39
CA LEU A 51 6.49 3.46 -16.19
C LEU A 51 6.39 2.03 -15.66
N VAL A 52 7.50 1.45 -15.20
CA VAL A 52 7.53 0.09 -14.64
C VAL A 52 6.71 0.02 -13.36
N LEU A 53 6.87 1.01 -12.48
CA LEU A 53 6.07 1.11 -11.26
C LEU A 53 4.58 1.25 -11.58
N THR A 54 4.24 2.11 -12.55
CA THR A 54 2.86 2.29 -13.00
C THR A 54 2.27 1.03 -13.59
N PHE A 55 3.04 0.32 -14.42
CA PHE A 55 2.62 -0.97 -14.98
C PHE A 55 2.28 -1.98 -13.88
N TYR A 56 3.15 -2.14 -12.88
CA TYR A 56 2.87 -3.03 -11.74
C TYR A 56 1.62 -2.61 -10.96
N GLN A 57 1.42 -1.31 -10.72
CA GLN A 57 0.22 -0.82 -10.02
C GLN A 57 -1.08 -1.14 -10.79
N VAL A 58 -1.06 -0.93 -12.11
CA VAL A 58 -2.21 -1.26 -12.97
C VAL A 58 -2.43 -2.77 -13.02
N PHE A 59 -1.36 -3.55 -13.22
CA PHE A 59 -1.43 -5.02 -13.31
C PHE A 59 -1.99 -5.64 -12.03
N TYR A 60 -1.42 -5.29 -10.87
CA TYR A 60 -1.92 -5.80 -9.58
C TYR A 60 -3.35 -5.31 -9.30
N GLY A 61 -3.68 -4.10 -9.74
CA GLY A 61 -5.03 -3.57 -9.66
C GLY A 61 -6.05 -4.41 -10.45
N LEU A 62 -5.71 -4.77 -11.69
CA LEU A 62 -6.54 -5.64 -12.54
C LEU A 62 -6.72 -7.04 -11.95
N VAL A 63 -5.61 -7.66 -11.51
CA VAL A 63 -5.65 -8.97 -10.85
C VAL A 63 -6.52 -8.94 -9.59
N GLY A 64 -6.38 -7.89 -8.79
CA GLY A 64 -7.18 -7.73 -7.58
C GLY A 64 -8.64 -7.47 -7.85
N GLY A 65 -8.96 -6.61 -8.81
CA GLY A 65 -10.34 -6.38 -9.24
C GLY A 65 -11.01 -7.67 -9.72
N PHE A 66 -10.29 -8.47 -10.48
CA PHE A 66 -10.77 -9.78 -10.92
C PHE A 66 -11.01 -10.75 -9.75
N ALA A 67 -10.09 -10.79 -8.77
CA ALA A 67 -10.25 -11.60 -7.57
C ALA A 67 -11.48 -11.15 -6.74
N ILE A 68 -11.70 -9.84 -6.60
CA ILE A 68 -12.91 -9.31 -5.95
C ILE A 68 -14.16 -9.78 -6.68
N SER A 69 -14.17 -9.71 -8.02
CA SER A 69 -15.32 -10.13 -8.83
C SER A 69 -15.66 -11.61 -8.65
N LEU A 70 -14.63 -12.47 -8.64
CA LEU A 70 -14.80 -13.91 -8.41
C LEU A 70 -15.39 -14.19 -7.03
N LEU A 71 -14.80 -13.59 -5.98
CA LEU A 71 -15.26 -13.77 -4.61
C LEU A 71 -16.67 -13.20 -4.42
N ALA A 72 -16.96 -12.00 -4.94
CA ALA A 72 -18.31 -11.43 -4.89
C ALA A 72 -19.34 -12.34 -5.57
N GLY A 73 -18.99 -12.94 -6.70
CA GLY A 73 -19.85 -13.92 -7.36
C GLY A 73 -20.04 -15.20 -6.56
N MET A 74 -18.98 -15.72 -5.91
CA MET A 74 -19.06 -16.91 -5.04
C MET A 74 -19.95 -16.67 -3.80
N PHE A 75 -19.89 -15.48 -3.21
CA PHE A 75 -20.76 -15.08 -2.09
C PHE A 75 -22.13 -14.58 -2.55
N GLN A 76 -22.43 -14.62 -3.85
CA GLN A 76 -23.69 -14.17 -4.45
C GLN A 76 -24.06 -12.73 -4.08
N ILE A 77 -23.03 -11.86 -3.99
CA ILE A 77 -23.25 -10.45 -3.69
C ILE A 77 -23.90 -9.76 -4.86
N ALA A 78 -25.08 -9.19 -4.63
CA ALA A 78 -25.86 -8.46 -5.62
C ALA A 78 -26.37 -7.13 -5.05
N PHE A 79 -26.20 -6.06 -5.81
CA PHE A 79 -26.66 -4.72 -5.45
C PHE A 79 -28.00 -4.40 -6.10
N PHE A 80 -28.86 -3.66 -5.38
CA PHE A 80 -30.15 -3.23 -5.91
C PHE A 80 -30.08 -1.88 -6.64
N THR A 81 -29.13 -1.04 -6.27
CA THR A 81 -28.98 0.29 -6.88
C THR A 81 -27.53 0.56 -7.32
N TYR A 82 -27.39 1.11 -8.52
CA TYR A 82 -26.08 1.58 -9.01
C TYR A 82 -25.58 2.80 -8.23
N LEU A 83 -26.48 3.56 -7.61
CA LEU A 83 -26.13 4.76 -6.85
C LEU A 83 -25.21 4.44 -5.66
N GLU A 84 -25.41 3.32 -4.94
CA GLU A 84 -24.56 2.86 -3.84
C GLU A 84 -23.13 2.67 -4.30
N VAL A 85 -22.98 2.03 -5.45
CA VAL A 85 -21.66 1.77 -6.07
C VAL A 85 -21.00 3.05 -6.56
N ALA A 86 -21.77 3.96 -7.17
CA ALA A 86 -21.25 5.25 -7.61
C ALA A 86 -20.72 6.08 -6.42
N ILE A 87 -21.40 6.05 -5.27
CA ILE A 87 -20.96 6.70 -4.05
C ILE A 87 -19.66 6.04 -3.53
N ILE A 88 -19.60 4.70 -3.48
CA ILE A 88 -18.39 3.96 -3.07
C ILE A 88 -17.20 4.35 -3.98
N PHE A 89 -17.43 4.43 -5.30
CA PHE A 89 -16.41 4.86 -6.25
C PHE A 89 -15.93 6.29 -5.95
N MET A 90 -16.84 7.25 -5.83
CA MET A 90 -16.49 8.65 -5.54
C MET A 90 -15.69 8.78 -4.24
N LEU A 91 -16.11 8.07 -3.19
CA LEU A 91 -15.40 8.08 -1.91
C LEU A 91 -14.03 7.42 -2.01
N SER A 92 -13.89 6.36 -2.80
CA SER A 92 -12.61 5.66 -2.98
C SER A 92 -11.53 6.55 -3.61
N ILE A 93 -11.90 7.57 -4.40
CA ILE A 93 -10.96 8.54 -4.98
C ILE A 93 -10.20 9.28 -3.86
N PHE A 94 -10.86 9.58 -2.74
CA PHE A 94 -10.20 10.24 -1.61
C PHE A 94 -9.08 9.39 -0.99
N SER A 95 -9.10 8.06 -1.17
CA SER A 95 -8.04 7.18 -0.67
C SER A 95 -6.68 7.46 -1.32
N VAL A 96 -6.66 8.01 -2.54
CA VAL A 96 -5.42 8.35 -3.28
C VAL A 96 -4.95 9.77 -2.98
N THR A 97 -5.78 10.59 -2.36
CA THR A 97 -5.48 11.99 -2.01
C THR A 97 -4.72 12.12 -0.69
N ARG A 98 -4.44 13.35 -0.26
CA ARG A 98 -3.87 13.65 1.06
C ARG A 98 -4.76 13.23 2.22
N PHE A 99 -6.05 13.01 1.97
CA PHE A 99 -7.04 12.61 2.97
C PHE A 99 -7.10 11.09 3.19
N SER A 100 -6.24 10.30 2.55
CA SER A 100 -6.20 8.83 2.65
C SER A 100 -6.12 8.29 4.10
N GLY A 101 -5.51 9.06 5.01
CA GLY A 101 -5.43 8.68 6.43
C GLY A 101 -6.73 8.86 7.22
N TYR A 102 -7.69 9.62 6.70
CA TYR A 102 -8.96 9.93 7.37
C TYR A 102 -10.15 9.20 6.74
N VAL A 103 -10.06 8.86 5.48
CA VAL A 103 -11.13 8.21 4.72
C VAL A 103 -10.80 6.73 4.54
N ASN A 104 -11.28 5.91 5.45
CA ASN A 104 -11.18 4.46 5.31
C ASN A 104 -12.47 3.87 4.73
N VAL A 105 -12.39 2.62 4.30
CA VAL A 105 -13.50 1.89 3.68
C VAL A 105 -14.75 1.81 4.56
N GLY A 106 -14.60 1.84 5.90
CA GLY A 106 -15.73 1.84 6.83
C GLY A 106 -16.55 3.12 6.77
N PHE A 107 -15.90 4.27 6.59
CA PHE A 107 -16.59 5.52 6.34
C PHE A 107 -17.35 5.51 5.01
N HIS A 108 -16.91 4.74 4.02
CA HIS A 108 -17.65 4.60 2.77
C HIS A 108 -19.05 4.05 3.02
N ALA A 109 -19.19 2.97 3.81
CA ALA A 109 -20.49 2.39 4.11
C ALA A 109 -21.40 3.36 4.89
N LEU A 110 -20.84 4.04 5.90
CA LEU A 110 -21.58 5.05 6.67
C LEU A 110 -22.02 6.22 5.78
N THR A 111 -21.14 6.69 4.89
CA THR A 111 -21.45 7.80 3.98
C THR A 111 -22.48 7.38 2.93
N VAL A 112 -22.39 6.15 2.39
CA VAL A 112 -23.42 5.58 1.50
C VAL A 112 -24.76 5.58 2.21
N PHE A 113 -24.83 5.08 3.44
CA PHE A 113 -26.04 5.07 4.25
C PHE A 113 -26.64 6.47 4.43
N LEU A 114 -25.83 7.44 4.83
CA LEU A 114 -26.27 8.83 5.06
C LEU A 114 -26.74 9.49 3.75
N LEU A 115 -25.98 9.35 2.67
CA LEU A 115 -26.31 9.95 1.37
C LEU A 115 -27.58 9.32 0.77
N MET A 116 -27.77 8.01 0.89
CA MET A 116 -28.98 7.35 0.43
C MET A 116 -30.20 7.84 1.22
N TYR A 117 -30.08 8.00 2.54
CA TYR A 117 -31.14 8.59 3.35
C TYR A 117 -31.49 10.03 2.92
N LEU A 118 -30.46 10.87 2.70
CA LEU A 118 -30.66 12.26 2.28
C LEU A 118 -31.24 12.39 0.86
N LEU A 119 -30.80 11.55 -0.09
CA LEU A 119 -31.21 11.65 -1.48
C LEU A 119 -32.54 10.98 -1.76
N GLN A 120 -32.85 9.87 -1.10
CA GLN A 120 -34.05 9.08 -1.36
C GLN A 120 -35.10 9.19 -0.25
N GLY A 121 -34.80 9.83 0.88
CA GLY A 121 -35.72 9.96 2.01
C GLY A 121 -36.03 8.63 2.73
N ARG A 122 -35.30 7.56 2.43
CA ARG A 122 -35.52 6.23 3.01
C ARG A 122 -34.22 5.60 3.47
N LEU A 123 -34.30 4.77 4.50
CA LEU A 123 -33.17 3.98 4.98
C LEU A 123 -32.87 2.85 3.98
N ILE A 124 -31.59 2.56 3.81
CA ILE A 124 -31.14 1.37 3.07
C ILE A 124 -31.68 0.12 3.78
N SER A 125 -32.11 -0.87 3.02
CA SER A 125 -32.58 -2.12 3.60
C SER A 125 -31.47 -2.84 4.35
N SER A 126 -31.82 -3.61 5.39
CA SER A 126 -30.83 -4.44 6.12
C SER A 126 -30.10 -5.40 5.17
N HIS A 127 -30.79 -5.93 4.18
CA HIS A 127 -30.20 -6.83 3.18
C HIS A 127 -29.12 -6.10 2.34
N ASP A 128 -29.44 -4.93 1.77
CA ASP A 128 -28.49 -4.17 0.92
C ASP A 128 -27.27 -3.74 1.73
N LEU A 129 -27.48 -3.34 2.99
CA LEU A 129 -26.40 -2.96 3.87
C LEU A 129 -25.44 -4.12 4.15
N ILE A 130 -25.94 -5.33 4.35
CA ILE A 130 -25.14 -6.54 4.49
C ILE A 130 -24.33 -6.80 3.21
N GLN A 131 -24.95 -6.67 2.02
CA GLN A 131 -24.24 -6.85 0.75
C GLN A 131 -23.09 -5.86 0.59
N ILE A 132 -23.29 -4.59 0.97
CA ILE A 132 -22.25 -3.57 0.97
C ILE A 132 -21.09 -3.99 1.89
N PHE A 133 -21.37 -4.44 3.12
CA PHE A 133 -20.31 -4.83 4.05
C PHE A 133 -19.60 -6.12 3.64
N LEU A 134 -20.29 -7.09 3.06
CA LEU A 134 -19.64 -8.28 2.47
C LEU A 134 -18.69 -7.88 1.34
N PHE A 135 -19.12 -7.01 0.45
CA PHE A 135 -18.30 -6.51 -0.65
C PHE A 135 -17.08 -5.74 -0.15
N LEU A 136 -17.24 -4.87 0.84
CA LEU A 136 -16.15 -4.12 1.45
C LEU A 136 -15.16 -5.03 2.18
N GLY A 137 -15.65 -6.06 2.88
CA GLY A 137 -14.81 -7.06 3.54
C GLY A 137 -13.94 -7.84 2.55
N ILE A 138 -14.54 -8.33 1.44
CA ILE A 138 -13.80 -8.97 0.35
C ILE A 138 -12.78 -8.02 -0.25
N SER A 139 -13.19 -6.78 -0.55
CA SER A 139 -12.30 -5.77 -1.12
C SER A 139 -11.09 -5.53 -0.22
N MET A 140 -11.27 -5.40 1.09
CA MET A 140 -10.17 -5.20 2.04
C MET A 140 -9.23 -6.40 2.14
N MET A 141 -9.78 -7.61 2.16
CA MET A 141 -8.97 -8.83 2.18
C MET A 141 -8.09 -8.92 0.94
N VAL A 142 -8.67 -8.68 -0.25
CA VAL A 142 -7.93 -8.68 -1.52
C VAL A 142 -6.92 -7.54 -1.58
N GLN A 143 -7.24 -6.35 -1.09
CA GLN A 143 -6.31 -5.22 -0.96
C GLN A 143 -5.07 -5.60 -0.13
N GLY A 144 -5.26 -6.27 1.00
CA GLY A 144 -4.17 -6.77 1.83
C GLY A 144 -3.30 -7.80 1.09
N LEU A 145 -3.90 -8.74 0.35
CA LEU A 145 -3.18 -9.73 -0.45
C LEU A 145 -2.37 -9.07 -1.58
N ILE A 146 -2.97 -8.14 -2.32
CA ILE A 146 -2.25 -7.39 -3.37
C ILE A 146 -1.07 -6.64 -2.79
N PHE A 147 -1.28 -5.95 -1.66
CA PHE A 147 -0.21 -5.20 -1.01
C PHE A 147 0.93 -6.10 -0.56
N LEU A 148 0.64 -7.32 -0.09
CA LEU A 148 1.62 -8.32 0.30
C LEU A 148 2.51 -8.74 -0.87
N VAL A 149 1.92 -9.04 -2.03
CA VAL A 149 2.63 -9.53 -3.22
C VAL A 149 3.10 -8.42 -4.15
N SER A 150 2.70 -7.17 -3.91
CA SER A 150 3.07 -6.05 -4.76
C SER A 150 4.57 -5.80 -4.78
N TYR A 151 5.06 -5.28 -5.90
CA TYR A 151 6.47 -4.98 -6.11
C TYR A 151 7.05 -4.05 -5.01
N GLU A 152 8.25 -4.35 -4.52
CA GLU A 152 8.91 -3.64 -3.41
C GLU A 152 9.47 -2.26 -3.78
N GLY A 153 9.61 -1.96 -5.07
CA GLY A 153 10.09 -0.66 -5.54
C GLY A 153 9.18 0.50 -5.15
N GLY A 154 9.75 1.68 -5.00
CA GLY A 154 9.01 2.91 -4.70
C GLY A 154 8.89 3.25 -3.21
N ASP A 155 9.32 2.38 -2.28
CA ASP A 155 9.35 2.74 -0.86
C ASP A 155 10.48 3.76 -0.61
N LEU A 156 10.17 4.88 0.01
CA LEU A 156 11.10 5.99 0.19
C LEU A 156 11.81 5.91 1.54
N PRO A 157 13.16 5.83 1.59
CA PRO A 157 13.89 5.97 2.84
C PRO A 157 13.74 7.40 3.36
N VAL A 158 13.49 7.54 4.66
CA VAL A 158 13.25 8.83 5.31
C VAL A 158 13.98 8.90 6.64
N LEU A 159 14.43 10.11 6.98
CA LEU A 159 15.07 10.40 8.26
C LEU A 159 14.09 11.22 9.11
N PHE A 160 13.98 10.87 10.36
CA PHE A 160 13.12 11.53 11.35
C PHE A 160 13.95 12.03 12.51
N SER A 161 13.66 13.22 12.97
CA SER A 161 14.16 13.70 14.25
C SER A 161 13.18 13.34 15.36
N ARG A 162 13.64 12.62 16.38
CA ARG A 162 12.85 12.30 17.56
C ARG A 162 13.76 12.40 18.81
N LYS A 163 13.44 13.29 19.72
CA LYS A 163 14.22 13.55 20.96
C LYS A 163 15.70 13.86 20.66
N GLU A 164 15.95 14.74 19.70
CA GLU A 164 17.29 15.18 19.26
C GLU A 164 18.14 14.14 18.54
N GLU A 165 17.68 12.88 18.44
CA GLU A 165 18.33 11.83 17.65
C GLU A 165 17.71 11.72 16.27
N LEU A 166 18.57 11.53 15.26
CA LEU A 166 18.12 11.19 13.91
C LEU A 166 17.91 9.68 13.80
N ARG A 167 16.76 9.31 13.23
CA ARG A 167 16.37 7.91 13.07
C ARG A 167 15.96 7.66 11.64
N GLY A 168 16.35 6.51 11.14
CA GLY A 168 15.97 6.06 9.82
C GLY A 168 14.63 5.31 9.83
N GLY A 169 13.97 5.30 8.69
CA GLY A 169 12.77 4.51 8.45
C GLY A 169 12.39 4.53 6.98
N PHE A 170 11.24 3.95 6.68
CA PHE A 170 10.73 3.86 5.32
C PHE A 170 9.30 4.38 5.26
N ARG A 171 9.02 5.23 4.30
CA ARG A 171 7.67 5.61 3.92
C ARG A 171 7.20 4.66 2.85
N ILE A 172 6.25 3.80 3.21
CA ILE A 172 5.61 2.86 2.32
C ILE A 172 4.36 3.54 1.78
N GLU A 173 4.33 3.81 0.47
CA GLU A 173 3.18 4.43 -0.17
C GLU A 173 2.87 3.68 -1.47
N LYS A 174 1.71 3.00 -1.51
CA LYS A 174 1.24 2.26 -2.67
C LYS A 174 -0.21 2.59 -2.94
N SER A 175 -0.54 2.80 -4.20
CA SER A 175 -1.90 3.06 -4.65
C SER A 175 -2.23 2.15 -5.82
N PHE A 176 -3.46 1.62 -5.82
CA PHE A 176 -3.97 0.73 -6.86
C PHE A 176 -5.37 1.18 -7.24
N MET A 177 -5.78 0.87 -8.47
CA MET A 177 -7.17 0.93 -8.87
C MET A 177 -7.66 -0.48 -9.15
N LEU A 178 -8.75 -0.86 -8.51
CA LEU A 178 -9.34 -2.20 -8.52
C LEU A 178 -10.62 -2.17 -9.36
N PRO A 179 -10.55 -2.39 -10.67
CA PRO A 179 -11.74 -2.57 -11.48
C PRO A 179 -12.32 -3.96 -11.19
N SER A 180 -13.46 -4.02 -10.55
CA SER A 180 -14.20 -5.26 -10.25
C SER A 180 -15.54 -5.25 -10.97
N VAL A 181 -16.18 -6.40 -11.06
CA VAL A 181 -17.52 -6.58 -11.62
C VAL A 181 -18.42 -7.16 -10.55
N ALA A 182 -19.57 -6.59 -10.34
CA ALA A 182 -20.58 -7.12 -9.43
C ALA A 182 -21.94 -7.29 -10.11
N ALA A 183 -22.76 -8.16 -9.53
CA ALA A 183 -24.12 -8.39 -9.97
C ALA A 183 -25.05 -7.29 -9.47
N PHE A 184 -25.99 -6.89 -10.31
CA PHE A 184 -27.06 -5.96 -10.00
C PHE A 184 -28.42 -6.62 -10.31
N VAL A 185 -29.37 -6.47 -9.40
CA VAL A 185 -30.74 -6.94 -9.60
C VAL A 185 -31.51 -5.90 -10.42
N THR A 186 -32.01 -6.26 -11.58
CA THR A 186 -32.83 -5.35 -12.37
C THR A 186 -34.26 -5.28 -11.83
N ALA A 187 -34.75 -4.05 -11.61
CA ALA A 187 -36.15 -3.81 -11.21
C ALA A 187 -37.09 -4.26 -12.33
N GLY A 188 -37.85 -5.33 -12.12
CA GLY A 188 -38.82 -5.85 -13.10
C GLY A 188 -39.01 -7.36 -13.09
N GLY A 189 -38.16 -8.11 -12.37
CA GLY A 189 -38.29 -9.55 -12.24
C GLY A 189 -38.96 -9.96 -10.93
N SER A 190 -39.97 -10.84 -10.99
CA SER A 190 -40.35 -11.63 -9.84
C SER A 190 -39.17 -12.42 -9.33
N ILE A 191 -39.14 -12.80 -8.05
CA ILE A 191 -38.06 -13.54 -7.37
C ILE A 191 -37.58 -14.79 -8.14
N LEU A 192 -38.39 -15.31 -9.07
CA LEU A 192 -38.07 -16.45 -9.96
C LEU A 192 -37.60 -16.05 -11.37
N GLY A 193 -37.53 -14.75 -11.72
CA GLY A 193 -37.18 -14.26 -13.06
C GLY A 193 -36.36 -12.96 -13.07
N SER A 194 -35.67 -12.63 -11.97
CA SER A 194 -34.78 -11.46 -11.92
C SER A 194 -33.58 -11.68 -12.83
N SER A 195 -33.45 -10.87 -13.87
CA SER A 195 -32.21 -10.84 -14.64
C SER A 195 -31.13 -10.13 -13.84
N LEU A 196 -29.99 -10.79 -13.68
CA LEU A 196 -28.78 -10.18 -13.09
C LEU A 196 -28.01 -9.46 -14.20
N LEU A 197 -27.70 -8.21 -13.95
CA LEU A 197 -26.83 -7.42 -14.81
C LEU A 197 -25.46 -7.29 -14.15
N PHE A 198 -24.41 -7.68 -14.85
CA PHE A 198 -23.04 -7.58 -14.34
C PHE A 198 -22.42 -6.27 -14.80
N LEU A 199 -22.20 -5.35 -13.84
CA LEU A 199 -21.63 -4.03 -14.11
C LEU A 199 -20.27 -3.84 -13.45
N PRO A 200 -19.38 -3.09 -14.09
CA PRO A 200 -18.08 -2.79 -13.53
C PRO A 200 -18.17 -1.79 -12.36
N ILE A 201 -17.38 -2.07 -11.35
CA ILE A 201 -17.19 -1.22 -10.17
C ILE A 201 -15.73 -0.83 -10.11
N LEU A 202 -15.44 0.46 -10.06
CA LEU A 202 -14.09 0.98 -9.90
C LEU A 202 -13.87 1.38 -8.44
N GLN A 203 -12.77 0.93 -7.86
CA GLN A 203 -12.36 1.34 -6.53
C GLN A 203 -10.91 1.77 -6.53
N PHE A 204 -10.58 2.83 -5.82
CA PHE A 204 -9.22 3.20 -5.50
C PHE A 204 -8.84 2.72 -4.12
N PHE A 205 -7.60 2.27 -4.00
CA PHE A 205 -7.01 1.82 -2.76
C PHE A 205 -5.61 2.41 -2.62
N SER A 206 -5.29 2.91 -1.43
CA SER A 206 -3.95 3.39 -1.10
C SER A 206 -3.58 3.05 0.33
N ILE A 207 -2.36 2.58 0.53
CA ILE A 207 -1.71 2.49 1.84
C ILE A 207 -0.59 3.52 1.88
N LYS A 208 -0.54 4.30 2.96
CA LYS A 208 0.49 5.30 3.21
C LYS A 208 0.83 5.29 4.69
N GLU A 209 1.89 4.57 5.03
CA GLU A 209 2.37 4.47 6.41
C GLU A 209 3.90 4.61 6.48
N THR A 210 4.37 5.02 7.64
CA THR A 210 5.79 5.16 7.91
C THR A 210 6.23 4.09 8.91
N VAL A 211 7.27 3.36 8.55
CA VAL A 211 7.82 2.23 9.30
C VAL A 211 9.20 2.62 9.81
N MET A 212 9.41 2.58 11.11
CA MET A 212 10.69 2.93 11.77
C MET A 212 11.28 1.75 12.56
N THR A 213 10.40 0.87 13.08
CA THR A 213 10.81 -0.22 13.97
C THR A 213 10.99 -1.55 13.24
N TYR A 214 10.59 -1.60 11.99
CA TYR A 214 10.67 -2.79 11.14
C TYR A 214 11.47 -2.49 9.86
N GLY A 215 11.96 -3.54 9.22
CA GLY A 215 12.45 -3.44 7.84
C GLY A 215 11.30 -3.26 6.85
N LYS A 216 11.61 -2.90 5.60
CA LYS A 216 10.61 -2.71 4.52
C LYS A 216 9.66 -3.90 4.39
N LYS A 217 10.23 -5.13 4.27
CA LYS A 217 9.45 -6.38 4.09
C LYS A 217 8.57 -6.68 5.30
N GLU A 218 9.13 -6.56 6.49
CA GLU A 218 8.43 -6.80 7.76
C GLU A 218 7.25 -5.83 7.94
N GLY A 219 7.50 -4.52 7.71
CA GLY A 219 6.48 -3.48 7.81
C GLY A 219 5.35 -3.70 6.82
N ARG A 220 5.68 -4.05 5.57
CA ARG A 220 4.68 -4.39 4.56
C ARG A 220 3.86 -5.62 4.94
N PHE A 221 4.51 -6.68 5.44
CA PHE A 221 3.82 -7.87 5.91
C PHE A 221 2.80 -7.55 7.00
N ILE A 222 3.20 -6.76 8.01
CA ILE A 222 2.32 -6.37 9.12
C ILE A 222 1.13 -5.56 8.62
N LEU A 223 1.36 -4.57 7.74
CA LEU A 223 0.28 -3.76 7.16
C LEU A 223 -0.68 -4.62 6.32
N SER A 224 -0.15 -5.56 5.54
CA SER A 224 -0.95 -6.52 4.77
C SER A 224 -1.78 -7.42 5.68
N ALA A 225 -1.16 -7.99 6.72
CA ALA A 225 -1.83 -8.86 7.67
C ALA A 225 -2.98 -8.13 8.39
N LEU A 226 -2.76 -6.89 8.83
CA LEU A 226 -3.81 -6.06 9.43
C LEU A 226 -5.00 -5.88 8.47
N LYS A 227 -4.75 -5.58 7.20
CA LYS A 227 -5.80 -5.45 6.18
C LYS A 227 -6.57 -6.75 5.95
N ILE A 228 -5.86 -7.88 5.83
CA ILE A 228 -6.48 -9.20 5.64
C ILE A 228 -7.35 -9.56 6.85
N ILE A 229 -6.82 -9.38 8.07
CA ILE A 229 -7.54 -9.67 9.30
C ILE A 229 -8.79 -8.79 9.40
N SER A 230 -8.66 -7.47 9.19
CA SER A 230 -9.81 -6.55 9.24
C SER A 230 -10.88 -6.92 8.21
N GLY A 231 -10.47 -7.22 6.97
CA GLY A 231 -11.40 -7.67 5.92
C GLY A 231 -12.10 -8.98 6.28
N THR A 232 -11.37 -9.95 6.82
CA THR A 232 -11.92 -11.24 7.27
C THR A 232 -12.92 -11.06 8.43
N VAL A 233 -12.59 -10.20 9.40
CA VAL A 233 -13.50 -9.90 10.52
C VAL A 233 -14.79 -9.24 10.02
N ILE A 234 -14.70 -8.30 9.09
CA ILE A 234 -15.89 -7.65 8.48
C ILE A 234 -16.75 -8.70 7.77
N LEU A 235 -16.14 -9.59 6.97
CA LEU A 235 -16.85 -10.69 6.30
C LEU A 235 -17.57 -11.58 7.28
N LEU A 236 -16.88 -12.04 8.31
CA LEU A 236 -17.46 -12.92 9.34
C LEU A 236 -18.61 -12.23 10.09
N LEU A 237 -18.42 -10.98 10.51
CA LEU A 237 -19.49 -10.20 11.18
C LEU A 237 -20.69 -10.01 10.28
N SER A 238 -20.48 -9.64 9.01
CA SER A 238 -21.57 -9.44 8.05
C SER A 238 -22.32 -10.75 7.78
N TYR A 239 -21.59 -11.86 7.65
CA TYR A 239 -22.19 -13.19 7.47
C TYR A 239 -22.98 -13.63 8.70
N LEU A 240 -22.45 -13.47 9.92
CA LEU A 240 -23.18 -13.82 11.15
C LEU A 240 -24.44 -12.97 11.33
N ILE A 241 -24.35 -11.67 11.06
CA ILE A 241 -25.49 -10.74 11.17
C ILE A 241 -26.54 -11.02 10.09
N SER A 242 -26.20 -11.65 8.95
CA SER A 242 -27.19 -12.03 7.95
C SER A 242 -28.27 -12.99 8.47
N PHE A 243 -28.00 -13.72 9.55
CA PHE A 243 -28.99 -14.56 10.23
C PHE A 243 -29.86 -13.79 11.24
N HIS A 244 -29.49 -12.54 11.58
CA HIS A 244 -30.15 -11.69 12.58
C HIS A 244 -30.24 -10.26 12.05
N MET A 245 -31.16 -10.03 11.10
CA MET A 245 -31.28 -8.77 10.35
C MET A 245 -31.47 -7.51 11.22
N GLU A 246 -32.01 -7.66 12.43
CA GLU A 246 -32.18 -6.58 13.40
C GLU A 246 -30.87 -5.94 13.86
N TRP A 247 -29.76 -6.69 13.81
CA TRP A 247 -28.44 -6.21 14.22
C TRP A 247 -27.66 -5.53 13.08
N THR A 248 -28.20 -5.47 11.88
CA THR A 248 -27.48 -4.97 10.69
C THR A 248 -26.99 -3.54 10.87
N TYR A 249 -27.77 -2.67 11.46
CA TYR A 249 -27.36 -1.27 11.67
C TYR A 249 -26.19 -1.12 12.67
N LEU A 250 -25.92 -2.12 13.50
CA LEU A 250 -24.76 -2.16 14.35
C LEU A 250 -23.45 -2.15 13.54
N LEU A 251 -23.44 -2.75 12.34
CA LEU A 251 -22.29 -2.74 11.45
C LEU A 251 -21.86 -1.32 11.08
N LEU A 252 -22.78 -0.37 10.98
CA LEU A 252 -22.46 1.03 10.68
C LEU A 252 -21.62 1.69 11.77
N ALA A 253 -21.67 1.22 13.00
CA ALA A 253 -20.81 1.70 14.08
C ALA A 253 -19.55 0.85 14.25
N VAL A 254 -19.70 -0.48 14.21
CA VAL A 254 -18.61 -1.42 14.52
C VAL A 254 -17.56 -1.43 13.41
N VAL A 255 -17.96 -1.42 12.14
CA VAL A 255 -16.99 -1.51 11.04
C VAL A 255 -16.11 -0.26 10.92
N PRO A 256 -16.64 0.98 10.92
CA PRO A 256 -15.80 2.17 10.94
C PRO A 256 -14.86 2.22 12.16
N ALA A 257 -15.35 1.84 13.35
CA ALA A 257 -14.53 1.79 14.56
C ALA A 257 -13.38 0.79 14.43
N LEU A 258 -13.63 -0.42 13.94
CA LEU A 258 -12.62 -1.46 13.71
C LEU A 258 -11.55 -0.98 12.71
N LEU A 259 -11.98 -0.35 11.62
CA LEU A 259 -11.07 0.15 10.60
C LEU A 259 -10.28 1.40 11.02
N TYR A 260 -10.80 2.15 11.97
CA TYR A 260 -10.06 3.25 12.61
C TYR A 260 -9.01 2.71 13.59
N LEU A 261 -9.28 1.60 14.25
CA LEU A 261 -8.32 0.94 15.15
C LEU A 261 -7.11 0.37 14.41
N GLU A 262 -7.26 -0.07 13.16
CA GLU A 262 -6.17 -0.66 12.36
C GLU A 262 -4.92 0.23 12.28
N PRO A 263 -4.98 1.48 11.77
CA PRO A 263 -3.82 2.36 11.75
C PRO A 263 -3.37 2.79 13.15
N LEU A 264 -4.27 2.86 14.13
CA LEU A 264 -3.91 3.18 15.51
C LEU A 264 -3.08 2.07 16.14
N ILE A 265 -3.45 0.80 15.96
CA ILE A 265 -2.70 -0.36 16.45
C ILE A 265 -1.30 -0.34 15.84
N PHE A 266 -1.19 -0.14 14.52
CA PHE A 266 0.09 -0.07 13.85
C PHE A 266 0.97 1.06 14.42
N ARG A 267 0.45 2.29 14.48
CA ARG A 267 1.19 3.45 15.00
C ARG A 267 1.54 3.32 16.48
N PHE A 268 0.71 2.65 17.26
CA PHE A 268 0.98 2.39 18.67
C PHE A 268 2.13 1.37 18.84
N THR A 269 2.16 0.31 18.03
CA THR A 269 3.26 -0.65 18.02
C THR A 269 4.58 0.00 17.59
N GLU A 270 4.53 0.86 16.55
CA GLU A 270 5.67 1.65 16.10
C GLU A 270 6.20 2.63 17.17
N LYS A 271 5.32 3.20 17.98
CA LYS A 271 5.73 4.11 19.07
C LYS A 271 6.35 3.38 20.27
N LYS A 272 5.89 2.16 20.58
CA LYS A 272 6.36 1.40 21.76
C LYS A 272 7.70 0.72 21.54
N ARG A 273 8.01 0.36 20.32
CA ARG A 273 9.25 -0.37 19.98
C ARG A 273 10.43 0.59 19.79
N ALA A 274 11.63 0.11 20.06
CA ALA A 274 12.85 0.81 19.71
C ALA A 274 12.97 0.90 18.17
N PRO A 275 13.40 2.04 17.62
CA PRO A 275 13.61 2.16 16.19
C PRO A 275 14.74 1.23 15.74
N LYS A 276 14.58 0.61 14.57
CA LYS A 276 15.53 -0.36 14.00
C LYS A 276 16.79 0.34 13.48
N PHE A 277 16.63 1.51 12.88
CA PHE A 277 17.69 2.23 12.17
C PHE A 277 18.14 3.44 12.98
N VAL A 278 19.12 3.20 13.83
CA VAL A 278 19.76 4.23 14.67
C VAL A 278 21.26 4.02 14.63
N SER A 279 22.01 5.09 14.35
CA SER A 279 23.46 5.10 14.45
C SER A 279 23.90 5.45 15.87
N SER A 280 25.12 5.07 16.21
CA SER A 280 25.84 5.51 17.40
C SER A 280 27.12 6.25 16.98
N GLU A 281 27.85 6.82 17.95
CA GLU A 281 29.14 7.44 17.67
C GLU A 281 30.19 6.43 17.17
N GLU A 282 30.03 5.15 17.50
CA GLU A 282 30.97 4.08 17.13
C GLU A 282 30.59 3.36 15.84
N GLU A 283 29.29 3.26 15.55
CA GLU A 283 28.79 2.49 14.42
C GLU A 283 27.73 3.28 13.64
N ILE A 284 27.91 3.36 12.33
CA ILE A 284 26.95 4.04 11.44
C ILE A 284 26.04 3.03 10.79
N MET A 285 24.72 3.21 10.98
CA MET A 285 23.69 2.33 10.46
C MET A 285 23.42 2.62 8.98
N VAL A 286 23.46 1.57 8.17
CA VAL A 286 23.03 1.61 6.76
C VAL A 286 21.50 1.56 6.69
N LEU A 287 20.89 2.64 6.24
CA LEU A 287 19.43 2.70 6.05
C LEU A 287 19.02 1.99 4.76
N GLU A 288 19.69 2.31 3.66
CA GLU A 288 19.38 1.74 2.35
C GLU A 288 20.64 1.58 1.51
N VAL A 289 20.66 0.54 0.69
CA VAL A 289 21.66 0.34 -0.35
C VAL A 289 20.93 0.17 -1.67
N ARG A 290 21.28 1.00 -2.67
CA ARG A 290 20.68 0.93 -4.00
C ARG A 290 20.94 -0.44 -4.63
N GLU A 291 19.91 -1.10 -5.13
CA GLU A 291 20.03 -2.34 -5.88
C GLU A 291 20.97 -2.15 -7.09
N ASN A 292 21.76 -3.16 -7.39
CA ASN A 292 22.77 -3.14 -8.46
C ASN A 292 23.90 -2.10 -8.32
N SER A 293 24.01 -1.39 -7.19
CA SER A 293 25.19 -0.56 -6.90
C SER A 293 26.40 -1.45 -6.58
N ALA A 294 27.61 -0.90 -6.73
CA ALA A 294 28.85 -1.60 -6.37
C ALA A 294 28.84 -2.10 -4.91
N ALA A 295 28.31 -1.30 -3.99
CA ALA A 295 28.16 -1.66 -2.58
C ALA A 295 27.17 -2.82 -2.38
N TYR A 296 26.03 -2.81 -3.10
CA TYR A 296 25.05 -3.90 -3.05
C TYR A 296 25.61 -5.20 -3.59
N LEU A 297 26.32 -5.16 -4.74
CA LEU A 297 26.96 -6.33 -5.35
C LEU A 297 28.06 -6.90 -4.47
N ALA A 298 28.78 -6.04 -3.72
CA ALA A 298 29.77 -6.46 -2.74
C ALA A 298 29.15 -7.05 -1.46
N GLY A 299 27.82 -6.99 -1.32
CA GLY A 299 27.07 -7.64 -0.26
C GLY A 299 26.69 -6.76 0.92
N LEU A 300 26.76 -5.43 0.80
CA LEU A 300 26.23 -4.48 1.79
C LEU A 300 24.68 -4.48 1.71
N ARG A 301 24.02 -4.45 2.86
CA ARG A 301 22.55 -4.49 2.95
C ARG A 301 22.02 -3.44 3.92
N SER A 302 20.74 -3.12 3.77
CA SER A 302 19.99 -2.30 4.75
C SER A 302 19.98 -2.99 6.12
N GLY A 303 20.31 -2.25 7.17
CA GLY A 303 20.44 -2.74 8.54
C GLY A 303 21.84 -3.16 8.95
N ASP A 304 22.82 -3.18 8.02
CA ASP A 304 24.22 -3.38 8.36
C ASP A 304 24.78 -2.15 9.09
N ARG A 305 25.75 -2.35 9.97
CA ARG A 305 26.42 -1.30 10.75
C ARG A 305 27.86 -1.19 10.32
N ILE A 306 28.27 -0.02 9.87
CA ILE A 306 29.65 0.28 9.46
C ILE A 306 30.42 0.77 10.69
N TYR A 307 31.46 0.05 11.11
CA TYR A 307 32.32 0.44 12.22
C TYR A 307 33.76 0.83 11.80
N GLN A 308 34.15 0.51 10.54
CA GLN A 308 35.44 0.88 10.01
C GLN A 308 35.38 1.18 8.51
N VAL A 309 36.08 2.23 8.08
CA VAL A 309 36.17 2.65 6.67
C VAL A 309 37.65 2.86 6.33
N ASP A 310 38.19 2.16 5.31
CA ASP A 310 39.56 2.24 4.84
C ASP A 310 40.59 2.13 5.99
N GLY A 311 40.35 1.22 6.94
CA GLY A 311 41.20 1.00 8.10
C GLY A 311 41.04 1.98 9.27
N LYS A 312 40.18 3.01 9.13
CA LYS A 312 39.88 3.97 10.21
C LYS A 312 38.67 3.48 11.02
N ILE A 313 38.90 3.27 12.30
CA ILE A 313 37.87 2.92 13.29
C ILE A 313 37.05 4.18 13.62
N ASN A 314 35.80 4.00 13.99
CA ASN A 314 34.81 5.05 14.35
C ASN A 314 34.68 6.11 13.24
N PRO A 315 34.11 5.74 12.09
CA PRO A 315 33.93 6.67 10.98
C PRO A 315 32.99 7.78 11.39
N THR A 316 33.48 9.01 11.47
CA THR A 316 32.59 10.16 11.66
C THR A 316 31.67 10.31 10.44
N TYR A 317 30.40 10.66 10.67
CA TYR A 317 29.44 10.86 9.59
C TYR A 317 29.95 11.83 8.49
N LYS A 318 30.68 12.90 8.87
CA LYS A 318 31.30 13.81 7.91
C LYS A 318 32.33 13.11 7.00
N ASN A 319 33.12 12.20 7.56
CA ASN A 319 34.09 11.43 6.78
C ASN A 319 33.34 10.46 5.84
N LEU A 320 32.27 9.85 6.32
CA LEU A 320 31.45 8.94 5.51
C LEU A 320 30.75 9.68 4.36
N LEU A 321 30.19 10.88 4.60
CA LEU A 321 29.61 11.72 3.55
C LEU A 321 30.62 12.08 2.46
N ALA A 322 31.89 12.36 2.84
CA ALA A 322 32.95 12.63 1.87
C ALA A 322 33.24 11.40 0.98
N PHE A 323 32.99 10.18 1.47
CA PHE A 323 33.17 8.96 0.70
C PHE A 323 31.90 8.57 -0.10
N MET A 324 30.73 9.03 0.33
CA MET A 324 29.44 8.66 -0.28
C MET A 324 28.99 9.63 -1.39
N GLY A 325 29.68 10.77 -1.55
CA GLY A 325 29.42 11.71 -2.64
C GLY A 325 29.80 11.14 -4.01
N THR A 326 29.42 11.85 -5.05
CA THR A 326 29.87 11.54 -6.42
C THR A 326 31.36 11.79 -6.52
N LEU A 327 32.15 10.76 -6.78
CA LEU A 327 33.58 10.88 -6.93
C LEU A 327 33.97 11.22 -8.36
N SER A 328 34.95 12.09 -8.53
CA SER A 328 35.49 12.47 -9.85
C SER A 328 36.58 11.49 -10.34
N TYR A 329 36.96 10.52 -9.53
CA TYR A 329 37.98 9.51 -9.85
C TYR A 329 37.57 8.14 -9.31
N GLU A 330 38.16 7.10 -9.91
CA GLU A 330 37.96 5.73 -9.45
C GLU A 330 38.57 5.52 -8.06
N ARG A 331 37.79 4.93 -7.17
CA ARG A 331 38.22 4.67 -5.80
C ARG A 331 37.73 3.34 -5.29
N THR A 332 38.58 2.53 -4.74
CA THR A 332 38.25 1.34 -3.98
C THR A 332 38.04 1.69 -2.50
N ILE A 333 36.91 1.32 -1.96
CA ILE A 333 36.53 1.51 -0.55
C ILE A 333 36.49 0.14 0.13
N SER A 334 37.09 0.07 1.31
CA SER A 334 37.02 -1.09 2.19
C SER A 334 36.18 -0.74 3.43
N LEU A 335 35.13 -1.51 3.67
CA LEU A 335 34.24 -1.36 4.82
C LEU A 335 34.32 -2.60 5.69
N GLU A 336 34.50 -2.40 7.00
CA GLU A 336 34.20 -3.43 7.98
C GLU A 336 32.81 -3.19 8.54
N VAL A 337 31.95 -4.16 8.37
CA VAL A 337 30.54 -4.06 8.73
C VAL A 337 30.13 -5.19 9.65
N ARG A 338 29.21 -4.87 10.56
CA ARG A 338 28.48 -5.86 11.33
C ARG A 338 27.10 -6.01 10.71
N THR A 339 26.77 -7.20 10.24
CA THR A 339 25.47 -7.48 9.63
C THR A 339 24.34 -7.39 10.67
N ALA A 340 23.09 -7.33 10.20
CA ALA A 340 21.92 -7.38 11.08
C ALA A 340 21.88 -8.66 11.95
N GLU A 341 22.58 -9.72 11.54
CA GLU A 341 22.74 -10.99 12.29
C GLU A 341 23.97 -10.97 13.23
N LEU A 342 24.59 -9.81 13.44
CA LEU A 342 25.77 -9.61 14.28
C LEU A 342 27.05 -10.32 13.78
N ILE A 343 27.11 -10.67 12.50
CA ILE A 343 28.29 -11.27 11.89
C ILE A 343 29.20 -10.14 11.34
N ASN A 344 30.47 -10.16 11.70
CA ASN A 344 31.44 -9.24 11.14
C ASN A 344 31.85 -9.65 9.72
N LYS A 345 31.83 -8.72 8.78
CA LYS A 345 32.15 -8.94 7.37
C LYS A 345 32.99 -7.81 6.83
N SER A 346 34.03 -8.15 6.08
CA SER A 346 34.80 -7.18 5.28
C SER A 346 34.22 -7.09 3.87
N ILE A 347 33.92 -5.89 3.43
CA ILE A 347 33.32 -5.59 2.13
C ILE A 347 34.23 -4.64 1.37
N ARG A 348 34.60 -5.00 0.14
CA ARG A 348 35.37 -4.13 -0.77
C ARG A 348 34.59 -3.92 -2.06
N PHE A 349 34.54 -2.68 -2.51
CA PHE A 349 33.96 -2.33 -3.80
C PHE A 349 34.63 -1.09 -4.39
N THR A 350 34.58 -0.99 -5.70
CA THR A 350 35.17 0.11 -6.46
C THR A 350 34.06 0.99 -7.01
N ILE A 351 34.20 2.30 -6.83
CA ILE A 351 33.29 3.32 -7.35
C ILE A 351 33.90 3.91 -8.61
N LEU A 352 33.16 3.93 -9.69
CA LEU A 352 33.56 4.54 -10.94
C LEU A 352 33.36 6.07 -10.91
N PRO A 353 34.17 6.85 -11.65
CA PRO A 353 34.00 8.29 -11.75
C PRO A 353 32.59 8.68 -12.20
N GLY A 354 31.99 9.66 -11.56
CA GLY A 354 30.65 10.14 -11.89
C GLY A 354 29.50 9.29 -11.37
N THR A 355 29.76 8.15 -10.69
CA THR A 355 28.74 7.32 -10.08
C THR A 355 28.61 7.61 -8.58
N SER A 356 27.39 7.47 -8.04
CA SER A 356 27.17 7.52 -6.59
C SER A 356 27.39 6.13 -5.97
N THR A 357 27.77 6.07 -4.71
CA THR A 357 27.90 4.80 -3.96
C THR A 357 26.59 4.05 -3.83
N GLY A 358 25.46 4.76 -3.89
CA GLY A 358 24.13 4.21 -3.67
C GLY A 358 23.87 3.79 -2.22
N ILE A 359 24.66 4.28 -1.27
CA ILE A 359 24.49 3.98 0.16
C ILE A 359 23.85 5.18 0.85
N LEU A 360 22.78 4.94 1.58
CA LEU A 360 22.19 5.91 2.48
C LEU A 360 22.38 5.43 3.92
N VAL A 361 22.93 6.29 4.75
CA VAL A 361 23.17 6.00 6.16
C VAL A 361 22.34 6.91 7.05
N VAL A 362 22.11 6.47 8.27
CA VAL A 362 21.51 7.29 9.32
C VAL A 362 22.63 8.07 10.00
N PRO A 363 22.54 9.41 10.10
CA PRO A 363 23.48 10.19 10.91
C PRO A 363 23.40 9.79 12.39
N PRO A 364 24.53 9.84 13.13
CA PRO A 364 24.54 9.63 14.57
C PRO A 364 23.77 10.71 15.33
#